data_0a69e7ad8ca2551d0bc1c6aef1bf5b07
#
_entry.id   0a69e7ad8ca2551d0bc1c6aef1bf5b07
#
_cell.length_a   1.000
_cell.length_b   1.000
_cell.length_c   1.000
_cell.angle_alpha   90.00
_cell.angle_beta   90.00
_cell.angle_gamma   90.00
#
_symmetry.space_group_name_H-M   'P 1'
#
loop_
_entity.id
_entity.type
_entity.pdbx_description
1 polymer ?
#
loop_
_entity_poly.entity_id
_entity_poly.type
_entity_poly.pdbx_seq_one_letter_code
_entity_poly.pdbx_strand_id
1 'polypeptide(L)'
;MQEREQKWYSGMLGVTFNANEGRITIFRSMLEALGWPTYYRFLYNRKMGQIAVQACKAENAGAHRVTRLNETNSCEIKCVAFSRMIYQDAHWNMKRSYRLAGKSFLEQNLVSFPVS
;
A
#
# COMPACT_ATOMS: atom_id res chain seq x y z
N MET A 1 -9.15 -15.82 -18.11
CA MET A 1 -8.38 -16.27 -18.27
C MET A 1 -7.03 -16.09 -17.77
N GLN A 2 -6.28 -16.69 -18.12
CA GLN A 2 -5.04 -16.75 -17.60
C GLN A 2 -4.19 -15.61 -17.86
N GLU A 3 -4.54 -14.77 -18.81
CA GLU A 3 -3.72 -13.63 -19.11
C GLU A 3 -3.58 -12.68 -17.98
N ARG A 4 -4.63 -12.56 -17.14
CA ARG A 4 -4.51 -11.70 -15.98
C ARG A 4 -3.44 -12.17 -15.04
N GLU A 5 -3.34 -13.47 -14.89
CA GLU A 5 -2.38 -14.00 -13.94
C GLU A 5 -0.98 -13.94 -14.47
N GLN A 6 -0.85 -13.83 -15.78
CA GLN A 6 0.46 -13.74 -16.41
C GLN A 6 0.87 -12.33 -16.74
N LYS A 7 0.07 -11.35 -16.33
CA LYS A 7 0.37 -9.98 -16.62
C LYS A 7 1.63 -9.55 -15.89
N TRP A 8 2.52 -8.92 -16.63
CA TRP A 8 3.75 -8.41 -16.06
C TRP A 8 3.57 -6.95 -15.70
N TYR A 9 3.94 -6.59 -14.50
CA TYR A 9 3.86 -5.20 -14.05
C TYR A 9 5.20 -4.54 -14.31
N SER A 10 5.15 -3.29 -14.73
CA SER A 10 6.37 -2.56 -15.09
C SER A 10 7.17 -2.14 -13.88
N GLY A 11 6.69 -2.36 -12.71
CA GLY A 11 7.39 -2.00 -11.51
C GLY A 11 7.13 -2.99 -10.42
N MET A 12 7.88 -2.84 -9.35
CA MET A 12 7.68 -3.66 -8.18
C MET A 12 6.37 -3.25 -7.50
N LEU A 13 5.59 -4.24 -7.06
CA LEU A 13 4.43 -3.95 -6.24
C LEU A 13 4.94 -3.44 -4.90
N GLY A 14 4.61 -2.21 -4.56
CA GLY A 14 5.19 -1.66 -3.36
C GLY A 14 4.57 -0.37 -2.88
N VAL A 15 4.97 -0.01 -1.67
CA VAL A 15 4.62 1.25 -1.05
C VAL A 15 5.87 1.79 -0.38
N THR A 16 5.92 3.10 -0.21
CA THR A 16 7.01 3.74 0.53
C THR A 16 6.42 4.46 1.72
N PHE A 17 6.99 4.22 2.89
CA PHE A 17 6.61 4.90 4.12
C PHE A 17 7.62 5.98 4.45
N ASN A 18 7.14 7.16 4.79
CA ASN A 18 7.96 8.24 5.28
C ASN A 18 7.31 8.81 6.53
N ALA A 19 7.69 8.29 7.70
CA ALA A 19 7.06 8.69 8.95
C ALA A 19 7.38 10.12 9.33
N ASN A 20 8.55 10.63 8.93
CA ASN A 20 8.93 12.00 9.22
C ASN A 20 7.93 12.99 8.60
N GLU A 21 7.42 12.68 7.42
CA GLU A 21 6.40 13.49 6.77
C GLU A 21 5.00 12.95 6.98
N GLY A 22 4.88 11.78 7.60
CA GLY A 22 3.59 11.15 7.80
C GLY A 22 2.93 10.72 6.51
N ARG A 23 3.73 10.37 5.51
CA ARG A 23 3.23 10.13 4.16
C ARG A 23 3.49 8.69 3.74
N ILE A 24 2.53 8.14 3.01
CA ILE A 24 2.65 6.83 2.39
C ILE A 24 2.45 7.02 0.90
N THR A 25 3.38 6.49 0.11
CA THR A 25 3.30 6.58 -1.36
C THR A 25 2.94 5.22 -1.91
N ILE A 26 1.86 5.16 -2.68
CA ILE A 26 1.39 3.94 -3.31
C ILE A 26 1.71 4.05 -4.79
N PHE A 27 2.50 3.11 -5.31
CA PHE A 27 2.96 3.21 -6.69
C PHE A 27 1.88 2.78 -7.67
N ARG A 28 2.01 3.26 -8.90
CA ARG A 28 1.06 2.95 -9.96
C ARG A 28 0.86 1.44 -10.14
N SER A 29 1.94 0.66 -10.05
CA SER A 29 1.84 -0.79 -10.21
C SER A 29 0.90 -1.41 -9.19
N MET A 30 0.80 -0.82 -7.99
CA MET A 30 -0.15 -1.26 -6.97
C MET A 30 -1.58 -1.05 -7.42
N LEU A 31 -1.85 0.14 -7.97
CA LEU A 31 -3.19 0.46 -8.43
C LEU A 31 -3.58 -0.44 -9.61
N GLU A 32 -2.62 -0.72 -10.48
CA GLU A 32 -2.86 -1.66 -11.57
C GLU A 32 -3.20 -3.05 -11.06
N ALA A 33 -2.43 -3.53 -10.08
CA ALA A 33 -2.65 -4.85 -9.51
C ALA A 33 -4.00 -4.95 -8.82
N LEU A 34 -4.48 -3.84 -8.25
CA LEU A 34 -5.77 -3.79 -7.57
C LEU A 34 -6.94 -3.47 -8.51
N GLY A 35 -6.68 -3.34 -9.82
CA GLY A 35 -7.73 -3.10 -10.79
C GLY A 35 -8.23 -1.67 -10.83
N TRP A 36 -7.38 -0.71 -10.51
CA TRP A 36 -7.70 0.72 -10.52
C TRP A 36 -8.94 1.01 -9.66
N PRO A 37 -8.87 0.73 -8.35
CA PRO A 37 -10.02 0.94 -7.48
C PRO A 37 -10.28 2.42 -7.26
N THR A 38 -11.53 2.76 -6.92
CA THR A 38 -11.85 4.11 -6.50
C THR A 38 -11.44 4.34 -5.06
N TYR A 39 -11.52 3.30 -4.23
CA TYR A 39 -11.18 3.36 -2.82
C TYR A 39 -10.29 2.20 -2.43
N TYR A 40 -9.43 2.43 -1.44
CA TYR A 40 -8.57 1.40 -0.88
C TYR A 40 -8.46 1.62 0.61
N ARG A 41 -7.98 0.61 1.32
CA ARG A 41 -7.72 0.74 2.76
C ARG A 41 -6.47 -0.02 3.12
N PHE A 42 -5.89 0.34 4.26
CA PHE A 42 -4.76 -0.37 4.82
C PHE A 42 -5.27 -1.36 5.85
N LEU A 43 -4.73 -2.56 5.82
CA LEU A 43 -4.98 -3.58 6.82
C LEU A 43 -3.64 -3.90 7.45
N TYR A 44 -3.64 -4.16 8.74
CA TYR A 44 -2.41 -4.48 9.44
C TYR A 44 -2.63 -5.63 10.39
N ASN A 45 -1.87 -6.69 10.19
CA ASN A 45 -1.84 -7.82 11.10
C ASN A 45 -0.57 -7.69 11.92
N ARG A 46 -0.70 -7.11 13.10
CA ARG A 46 0.44 -6.79 13.94
C ARG A 46 1.17 -8.03 14.41
N LYS A 47 0.40 -9.06 14.71
CA LYS A 47 0.96 -10.31 15.18
C LYS A 47 1.84 -10.97 14.13
N MET A 48 1.43 -10.90 12.89
CA MET A 48 2.16 -11.52 11.79
C MET A 48 3.16 -10.58 11.14
N GLY A 49 3.14 -9.31 11.48
CA GLY A 49 4.00 -8.33 10.84
C GLY A 49 3.67 -8.13 9.37
N GLN A 50 2.39 -8.10 9.03
CA GLN A 50 1.95 -7.97 7.65
C GLN A 50 1.04 -6.76 7.50
N ILE A 51 1.32 -5.95 6.48
CA ILE A 51 0.44 -4.86 6.08
C ILE A 51 -0.16 -5.24 4.74
N ALA A 52 -1.37 -4.79 4.47
CA ALA A 52 -1.97 -4.98 3.16
C ALA A 52 -2.64 -3.70 2.71
N VAL A 53 -2.65 -3.49 1.41
CA VAL A 53 -3.47 -2.46 0.77
C VAL A 53 -4.54 -3.21 0.01
N GLN A 54 -5.80 -2.92 0.32
CA GLN A 54 -6.93 -3.65 -0.24
C GLN A 54 -7.88 -2.71 -0.94
N ALA A 55 -8.31 -3.06 -2.15
CA ALA A 55 -9.37 -2.34 -2.83
C ALA A 55 -10.65 -2.53 -2.02
N CYS A 56 -11.43 -1.47 -1.84
CA CYS A 56 -12.63 -1.54 -1.02
C CYS A 56 -13.69 -0.57 -1.53
N LYS A 57 -14.79 -0.47 -0.80
CA LYS A 57 -15.88 0.44 -1.12
C LYS A 57 -15.83 1.65 -0.19
N ALA A 58 -16.50 2.72 -0.59
CA ALA A 58 -16.49 3.95 0.20
C ALA A 58 -16.98 3.74 1.63
N GLU A 59 -17.92 2.84 1.83
CA GLU A 59 -18.50 2.62 3.15
C GLU A 59 -17.67 1.71 4.04
N ASN A 60 -16.63 1.09 3.52
CA ASN A 60 -15.78 0.24 4.35
C ASN A 60 -14.98 1.08 5.34
N ALA A 61 -14.76 0.54 6.52
CA ALA A 61 -13.99 1.23 7.53
C ALA A 61 -12.57 1.50 7.02
N GLY A 62 -12.10 2.72 7.23
CA GLY A 62 -10.75 3.09 6.83
C GLY A 62 -10.54 3.34 5.35
N ALA A 63 -11.63 3.47 4.58
CA ALA A 63 -11.52 3.67 3.15
C ALA A 63 -10.92 5.03 2.82
N HIS A 64 -9.99 5.04 1.88
CA HIS A 64 -9.38 6.24 1.34
C HIS A 64 -9.67 6.29 -0.15
N ARG A 65 -10.03 7.46 -0.65
CA ARG A 65 -10.26 7.61 -2.07
C ARG A 65 -8.91 7.71 -2.79
N VAL A 66 -8.79 7.03 -3.93
CA VAL A 66 -7.62 7.20 -4.76
C VAL A 66 -7.64 8.61 -5.32
N THR A 67 -6.60 9.38 -5.02
CA THR A 67 -6.53 10.76 -5.47
C THR A 67 -5.81 10.84 -6.80
N ARG A 68 -5.71 12.06 -7.32
CA ARG A 68 -4.99 12.32 -8.54
C ARG A 68 -3.55 11.86 -8.40
N LEU A 69 -3.04 11.16 -9.41
CA LEU A 69 -1.67 10.71 -9.39
C LEU A 69 -0.73 11.91 -9.56
N ASN A 70 0.41 11.83 -8.89
CA ASN A 70 1.43 12.87 -9.00
C ASN A 70 2.26 12.66 -10.27
N GLU A 71 3.32 13.43 -10.42
CA GLU A 71 4.17 13.39 -11.61
C GLU A 71 4.83 12.03 -11.82
N THR A 72 5.03 11.28 -10.76
CA THR A 72 5.64 9.95 -10.84
C THR A 72 4.60 8.85 -10.97
N ASN A 73 3.34 9.22 -11.21
CA ASN A 73 2.22 8.28 -11.33
C ASN A 73 2.01 7.49 -10.04
N SER A 74 2.20 8.16 -8.91
CA SER A 74 1.99 7.57 -7.60
C SER A 74 0.85 8.28 -6.90
N CYS A 75 0.18 7.58 -5.99
CA CYS A 75 -0.84 8.14 -5.14
C CYS A 75 -0.24 8.31 -3.76
N GLU A 76 -0.32 9.52 -3.20
CA GLU A 76 0.22 9.80 -1.87
C GLU A 76 -0.92 10.07 -0.91
N ILE A 77 -0.75 9.59 0.32
CA ILE A 77 -1.73 9.85 1.36
C ILE A 77 -0.99 10.20 2.64
N LYS A 78 -1.56 11.15 3.37
CA LYS A 78 -1.04 11.53 4.67
C LYS A 78 -1.70 10.66 5.73
N CYS A 79 -0.90 9.91 6.47
CA CYS A 79 -1.41 8.98 7.44
C CYS A 79 -0.40 8.86 8.59
N VAL A 80 -0.36 9.90 9.42
CA VAL A 80 0.69 10.06 10.43
C VAL A 80 0.66 8.96 11.47
N ALA A 81 -0.52 8.70 12.04
CA ALA A 81 -0.62 7.75 13.14
C ALA A 81 -0.27 6.34 12.68
N PHE A 82 -0.76 5.94 11.54
CA PHE A 82 -0.49 4.61 11.00
C PHE A 82 1.00 4.44 10.68
N SER A 83 1.59 5.45 10.05
CA SER A 83 3.02 5.39 9.71
C SER A 83 3.89 5.28 10.96
N ARG A 84 3.56 6.04 11.99
CA ARG A 84 4.33 5.98 13.24
C ARG A 84 4.21 4.64 13.93
N MET A 85 3.00 4.08 13.92
CA MET A 85 2.78 2.77 14.52
C MET A 85 3.64 1.71 13.84
N ILE A 86 3.68 1.72 12.51
CA ILE A 86 4.48 0.78 11.75
C ILE A 86 5.97 0.95 12.06
N TYR A 87 6.44 2.20 12.08
CA TYR A 87 7.84 2.47 12.39
C TYR A 87 8.21 1.97 13.79
N GLN A 88 7.32 2.16 14.77
CA GLN A 88 7.58 1.70 16.12
C GLN A 88 7.63 0.17 16.19
N ASP A 89 6.67 -0.48 15.56
CA ASP A 89 6.60 -1.94 15.59
C ASP A 89 7.78 -2.58 14.87
N ALA A 90 8.24 -1.98 13.80
CA ALA A 90 9.34 -2.52 13.01
C ALA A 90 10.71 -2.05 13.52
N HIS A 91 10.74 -1.16 14.50
CA HIS A 91 11.98 -0.55 15.00
C HIS A 91 12.74 0.18 13.89
N TRP A 92 11.99 0.86 13.03
CA TRP A 92 12.56 1.60 11.92
C TRP A 92 13.03 2.98 12.37
N ASN A 93 14.06 3.48 11.68
CA ASN A 93 14.61 4.82 11.93
C ASN A 93 13.65 5.87 11.40
N MET A 94 13.14 6.74 12.28
CA MET A 94 12.18 7.78 11.93
C MET A 94 12.69 8.76 10.88
N LYS A 95 14.00 8.85 10.72
CA LYS A 95 14.59 9.77 9.75
C LYS A 95 14.75 9.17 8.36
N ARG A 96 14.33 7.92 8.18
CA ARG A 96 14.49 7.22 6.90
C ARG A 96 13.15 6.86 6.31
N SER A 97 13.12 6.79 4.97
CA SER A 97 11.99 6.21 4.25
C SER A 97 12.24 4.73 4.07
N TYR A 98 11.16 3.95 4.05
CA TYR A 98 11.26 2.51 3.84
C TYR A 98 10.30 2.10 2.75
N ARG A 99 10.82 1.34 1.80
CA ARG A 99 10.04 0.81 0.70
C ARG A 99 9.80 -0.66 0.96
N LEU A 100 8.52 -1.07 0.89
CA LEU A 100 8.14 -2.45 1.07
C LEU A 100 7.72 -3.03 -0.25
N ALA A 101 8.20 -4.24 -0.54
CA ALA A 101 7.81 -4.99 -1.72
C ALA A 101 6.69 -5.94 -1.35
N GLY A 102 5.69 -6.05 -2.20
CA GLY A 102 4.48 -6.78 -1.88
C GLY A 102 4.18 -7.93 -2.81
N LYS A 103 3.19 -8.70 -2.41
CA LYS A 103 2.69 -9.84 -3.15
C LYS A 103 1.18 -9.70 -3.30
N SER A 104 0.69 -9.90 -4.51
CA SER A 104 -0.74 -9.71 -4.78
C SER A 104 -1.53 -10.97 -4.47
N PHE A 105 -2.74 -10.76 -3.96
CA PHE A 105 -3.72 -11.81 -3.71
C PHE A 105 -5.01 -11.35 -4.38
N LEU A 106 -5.15 -11.70 -5.66
CA LEU A 106 -6.22 -11.16 -6.49
C LEU A 106 -7.61 -11.53 -6.02
N GLU A 107 -7.75 -12.71 -5.46
CA GLU A 107 -9.06 -13.14 -4.96
C GLU A 107 -9.56 -12.27 -3.82
N GLN A 108 -8.65 -11.66 -3.09
CA GLN A 108 -8.99 -10.81 -1.96
C GLN A 108 -8.85 -9.34 -2.28
N ASN A 109 -8.47 -9.03 -3.52
CA ASN A 109 -8.25 -7.65 -3.97
C ASN A 109 -7.27 -6.91 -3.09
N LEU A 110 -6.16 -7.57 -2.74
CA LEU A 110 -5.17 -6.92 -1.90
C LEU A 110 -3.75 -7.27 -2.32
N VAL A 111 -2.83 -6.41 -1.90
CA VAL A 111 -1.39 -6.65 -1.99
C VAL A 111 -0.85 -6.59 -0.57
N SER A 112 -0.10 -7.60 -0.18
CA SER A 112 0.39 -7.75 1.17
C SER A 112 1.90 -7.55 1.22
N PHE A 113 2.38 -6.99 2.34
CA PHE A 113 3.79 -6.65 2.54
C PHE A 113 4.25 -7.13 3.90
N PRO A 114 5.38 -7.83 3.99
CA PRO A 114 5.97 -8.08 5.32
C PRO A 114 6.62 -6.79 5.83
N VAL A 115 6.56 -6.58 7.12
CA VAL A 115 7.06 -5.36 7.74
C VAL A 115 8.49 -5.50 8.25
N SER A 116 9.03 -6.65 8.30
CA SER A 116 10.38 -6.78 8.85
C SER A 116 11.37 -7.27 7.83
#